data_aba4284edfcc1d0dd851c8f172cdb8ac
#
_entry.id   aba4284edfcc1d0dd851c8f172cdb8ac
#
_cell.length_a   1.000
_cell.length_b   1.000
_cell.length_c   1.000
_cell.angle_alpha   90.00
_cell.angle_beta   90.00
_cell.angle_gamma   90.00
#
_symmetry.space_group_name_H-M   'P 1'
#
loop_
_entity.id
_entity.type
_entity.pdbx_description
1 polymer ?
#
loop_
_entity_poly.entity_id
_entity_poly.type
_entity_poly.pdbx_seq_one_letter_code
_entity_poly.pdbx_strand_id
1 'polypeptide(L)'
;YKGIKVDKVEYNVTADDVQKELDRALKQASRKVEVEGRAVKNGDTVNLDYSGSIDGVKFDGGTASGQELVIGSGSFIPGFEEQMIGMNKGETKDLKVPFPKDYHAKELAGKDSVFTVTVNKILTEEMPELNDEFAKDVSKFDTLAEYKADIEKRLQEGNDRRAEAENENALIEAVTKDAVVDIPQCM
;
A
#
# COMPACT_ATOMS: atom_id res chain seq x y z
N TYR A 1 38.50 28.03 -1.75
CA TYR A 1 37.39 27.44 -0.97
C TYR A 1 37.08 28.19 0.33
N LYS A 2 37.79 29.29 0.63
CA LYS A 2 37.48 30.13 1.81
C LYS A 2 36.36 31.09 1.48
N GLY A 3 35.25 31.02 2.25
CA GLY A 3 34.13 31.95 2.10
C GLY A 3 32.90 31.40 1.38
N ILE A 4 32.90 30.14 0.97
CA ILE A 4 31.74 29.49 0.41
C ILE A 4 30.69 29.32 1.53
N LYS A 5 29.51 29.87 1.31
CA LYS A 5 28.38 29.76 2.22
C LYS A 5 27.34 28.85 1.56
N VAL A 6 26.95 27.83 2.26
CA VAL A 6 25.85 26.92 1.87
C VAL A 6 24.80 26.99 2.96
N ASP A 7 23.54 27.10 2.59
CA ASP A 7 22.44 27.06 3.53
C ASP A 7 22.35 25.65 4.10
N LYS A 8 22.38 25.53 5.44
CA LYS A 8 22.29 24.27 6.12
C LYS A 8 20.85 23.75 6.08
N VAL A 9 20.66 22.60 5.48
CA VAL A 9 19.38 21.89 5.49
C VAL A 9 19.28 21.07 6.77
N GLU A 10 18.16 21.20 7.48
CA GLU A 10 17.84 20.42 8.67
C GLU A 10 16.41 19.87 8.53
N TYR A 11 16.24 18.58 8.82
CA TYR A 11 14.95 17.92 8.82
C TYR A 11 14.58 17.53 10.24
N ASN A 12 13.43 18.00 10.70
CA ASN A 12 12.90 17.66 12.01
C ASN A 12 11.78 16.65 11.85
N VAL A 13 11.71 15.68 12.76
CA VAL A 13 10.61 14.73 12.84
C VAL A 13 9.38 15.45 13.40
N THR A 14 8.25 15.23 12.74
CA THR A 14 6.97 15.72 13.21
C THR A 14 6.17 14.62 13.91
N ALA A 15 5.21 15.00 14.76
CA ALA A 15 4.30 14.04 15.37
C ALA A 15 3.51 13.22 14.32
N ASP A 16 3.22 13.84 13.17
CA ASP A 16 2.56 13.17 12.04
C ASP A 16 3.42 12.06 11.42
N ASP A 17 4.72 12.23 11.38
CA ASP A 17 5.64 11.21 10.86
C ASP A 17 5.70 10.00 11.78
N VAL A 18 5.75 10.24 13.09
CA VAL A 18 5.67 9.17 14.11
C VAL A 18 4.33 8.45 14.01
N GLN A 19 3.22 9.18 13.83
CA GLN A 19 1.89 8.58 13.69
C GLN A 19 1.79 7.72 12.43
N LYS A 20 2.33 8.15 11.30
CA LYS A 20 2.36 7.37 10.07
C LYS A 20 3.13 6.04 10.22
N GLU A 21 4.25 6.05 10.94
CA GLU A 21 5.00 4.83 11.21
C GLU A 21 4.25 3.88 12.17
N LEU A 22 3.54 4.44 13.16
CA LEU A 22 2.65 3.66 14.02
C LEU A 22 1.50 3.03 13.24
N ASP A 23 0.84 3.79 12.37
CA ASP A 23 -0.24 3.30 11.51
C ASP A 23 0.26 2.22 10.55
N ARG A 24 1.50 2.35 10.08
CA ARG A 24 2.16 1.33 9.26
C ARG A 24 2.42 0.05 10.05
N ALA A 25 2.92 0.18 11.27
CA ALA A 25 3.13 -0.95 12.18
C ALA A 25 1.81 -1.65 12.52
N LEU A 26 0.74 -0.89 12.78
CA LEU A 26 -0.61 -1.42 13.00
C LEU A 26 -1.11 -2.23 11.82
N LYS A 27 -0.94 -1.72 10.60
CA LYS A 27 -1.32 -2.45 9.39
C LYS A 27 -0.50 -3.73 9.20
N GLN A 28 0.77 -3.72 9.54
CA GLN A 28 1.63 -4.91 9.47
C GLN A 28 1.28 -5.95 10.54
N ALA A 29 0.83 -5.51 11.71
CA ALA A 29 0.39 -6.35 12.81
C ALA A 29 -1.09 -6.75 12.72
N SER A 30 -1.83 -6.21 11.74
CA SER A 30 -3.23 -6.56 11.53
C SER A 30 -3.37 -8.06 11.24
N ARG A 31 -4.37 -8.66 11.85
CA ARG A 31 -4.70 -10.08 11.63
C ARG A 31 -5.96 -10.17 10.80
N LYS A 32 -5.93 -11.05 9.80
CA LYS A 32 -7.13 -11.37 9.04
C LYS A 32 -7.98 -12.34 9.87
N VAL A 33 -9.11 -11.87 10.35
CA VAL A 33 -10.07 -12.68 11.13
C VAL A 33 -11.27 -13.00 10.26
N GLU A 34 -11.65 -14.28 10.23
CA GLU A 34 -12.85 -14.71 9.51
C GLU A 34 -14.09 -14.19 10.25
N VAL A 35 -14.91 -13.44 9.55
CA VAL A 35 -16.15 -12.90 10.08
C VAL A 35 -17.33 -13.72 9.57
N GLU A 36 -18.11 -14.25 10.50
CA GLU A 36 -19.33 -14.97 10.21
C GLU A 36 -20.56 -14.11 10.56
N GLY A 37 -21.62 -14.29 9.80
CA GLY A 37 -22.92 -13.67 10.13
C GLY A 37 -23.10 -12.22 9.70
N ARG A 38 -22.17 -11.64 8.92
CA ARG A 38 -22.37 -10.33 8.29
C ARG A 38 -22.05 -10.34 6.80
N ALA A 39 -22.63 -9.39 6.10
CA ALA A 39 -22.36 -9.16 4.69
C ALA A 39 -20.98 -8.50 4.46
N VAL A 40 -20.46 -8.68 3.26
CA VAL A 40 -19.22 -8.06 2.74
C VAL A 40 -19.30 -6.54 2.82
N LYS A 41 -18.26 -5.91 3.33
CA LYS A 41 -18.10 -4.46 3.41
C LYS A 41 -16.85 -4.02 2.64
N ASN A 42 -16.79 -2.72 2.37
CA ASN A 42 -15.57 -2.11 1.82
C ASN A 42 -14.41 -2.25 2.81
N GLY A 43 -13.24 -2.68 2.33
CA GLY A 43 -12.06 -2.97 3.13
C GLY A 43 -11.92 -4.43 3.56
N ASP A 44 -12.96 -5.27 3.42
CA ASP A 44 -12.86 -6.69 3.71
C ASP A 44 -12.03 -7.43 2.64
N THR A 45 -11.31 -8.45 3.06
CA THR A 45 -10.71 -9.43 2.15
C THR A 45 -11.69 -10.58 1.96
N VAL A 46 -12.11 -10.81 0.74
CA VAL A 46 -13.06 -11.88 0.40
C VAL A 46 -12.32 -13.00 -0.34
N ASN A 47 -12.49 -14.24 0.14
CA ASN A 47 -12.10 -15.42 -0.62
C ASN A 47 -13.30 -15.84 -1.47
N LEU A 48 -13.10 -15.88 -2.78
CA LEU A 48 -14.19 -16.07 -3.73
C LEU A 48 -13.80 -17.03 -4.86
N ASP A 49 -14.82 -17.66 -5.40
CA ASP A 49 -14.76 -18.38 -6.67
C ASP A 49 -15.51 -17.56 -7.71
N TYR A 50 -14.95 -17.43 -8.89
CA TYR A 50 -15.65 -16.74 -9.97
C TYR A 50 -15.53 -17.47 -11.30
N SER A 51 -16.56 -17.31 -12.12
CA SER A 51 -16.61 -17.83 -13.49
C SER A 51 -17.21 -16.78 -14.41
N GLY A 52 -16.38 -16.16 -15.24
CA GLY A 52 -16.79 -15.14 -16.20
C GLY A 52 -17.21 -15.74 -17.53
N SER A 53 -18.25 -15.17 -18.12
CA SER A 53 -18.73 -15.49 -19.47
C SER A 53 -19.08 -14.20 -20.23
N ILE A 54 -18.89 -14.25 -21.55
CA ILE A 54 -19.34 -13.21 -22.48
C ILE A 54 -20.29 -13.89 -23.46
N ASP A 55 -21.50 -13.39 -23.60
CA ASP A 55 -22.55 -13.98 -24.43
C ASP A 55 -22.80 -15.49 -24.13
N GLY A 56 -22.61 -15.88 -22.86
CA GLY A 56 -22.78 -17.27 -22.40
C GLY A 56 -21.58 -18.18 -22.67
N VAL A 57 -20.50 -17.69 -23.24
CA VAL A 57 -19.27 -18.44 -23.51
C VAL A 57 -18.20 -18.07 -22.47
N LYS A 58 -17.65 -19.08 -21.79
CA LYS A 58 -16.54 -18.87 -20.86
C LYS A 58 -15.27 -18.51 -21.64
N PHE A 59 -14.48 -17.59 -21.09
CA PHE A 59 -13.22 -17.15 -21.69
C PHE A 59 -12.03 -17.53 -20.79
N ASP A 60 -10.86 -17.67 -21.42
CA ASP A 60 -9.62 -18.00 -20.72
C ASP A 60 -9.23 -16.88 -19.72
N GLY A 61 -8.88 -17.27 -18.51
CA GLY A 61 -8.58 -16.34 -17.40
C GLY A 61 -9.81 -15.78 -16.69
N GLY A 62 -11.05 -16.09 -17.17
CA GLY A 62 -12.30 -15.67 -16.53
C GLY A 62 -12.75 -16.55 -15.37
N THR A 63 -12.04 -17.64 -15.05
CA THR A 63 -12.43 -18.56 -13.98
C THR A 63 -11.29 -18.76 -13.00
N ALA A 64 -11.57 -18.57 -11.70
CA ALA A 64 -10.65 -18.92 -10.63
C ALA A 64 -11.42 -19.37 -9.40
N SER A 65 -10.75 -20.16 -8.56
CA SER A 65 -11.27 -20.64 -7.27
C SER A 65 -10.32 -20.29 -6.15
N GLY A 66 -10.88 -19.91 -4.99
CA GLY A 66 -10.10 -19.57 -3.82
C GLY A 66 -9.31 -18.25 -3.95
N GLN A 67 -9.72 -17.37 -4.86
CA GLN A 67 -9.06 -16.08 -5.06
C GLN A 67 -9.35 -15.13 -3.89
N GLU A 68 -8.31 -14.55 -3.32
CA GLU A 68 -8.45 -13.47 -2.34
C GLU A 68 -8.54 -12.11 -3.04
N LEU A 69 -9.56 -11.34 -2.67
CA LEU A 69 -9.80 -9.99 -3.17
C LEU A 69 -10.10 -9.05 -2.01
N VAL A 70 -9.39 -7.93 -1.97
CA VAL A 70 -9.70 -6.83 -1.04
C VAL A 70 -10.73 -5.91 -1.70
N ILE A 71 -11.89 -5.80 -1.09
CA ILE A 71 -12.99 -4.98 -1.61
C ILE A 71 -12.64 -3.48 -1.48
N GLY A 72 -12.67 -2.78 -2.59
CA GLY A 72 -12.27 -1.36 -2.66
C GLY A 72 -10.81 -1.13 -3.04
N SER A 73 -10.05 -2.19 -3.34
CA SER A 73 -8.67 -2.08 -3.79
C SER A 73 -8.53 -1.60 -5.25
N GLY A 74 -9.59 -1.73 -6.06
CA GLY A 74 -9.55 -1.46 -7.49
C GLY A 74 -8.71 -2.46 -8.29
N SER A 75 -8.44 -3.63 -7.72
CA SER A 75 -7.61 -4.67 -8.35
C SER A 75 -8.37 -5.43 -9.45
N PHE A 76 -9.69 -5.42 -9.39
CA PHE A 76 -10.58 -6.00 -10.40
C PHE A 76 -11.19 -4.92 -11.28
N ILE A 77 -11.94 -5.36 -12.31
CA ILE A 77 -12.61 -4.44 -13.24
C ILE A 77 -13.62 -3.56 -12.48
N PRO A 78 -13.74 -2.27 -12.85
CA PRO A 78 -14.66 -1.35 -12.19
C PRO A 78 -16.10 -1.87 -12.17
N GLY A 79 -16.76 -1.76 -11.02
CA GLY A 79 -18.12 -2.27 -10.82
C GLY A 79 -18.21 -3.72 -10.36
N PHE A 80 -17.10 -4.49 -10.34
CA PHE A 80 -17.06 -5.85 -9.82
C PHE A 80 -17.11 -5.87 -8.30
N GLU A 81 -16.16 -5.14 -7.67
CA GLU A 81 -16.03 -5.08 -6.21
C GLU A 81 -17.26 -4.42 -5.56
N GLU A 82 -17.81 -3.38 -6.19
CA GLU A 82 -18.98 -2.66 -5.70
C GLU A 82 -20.24 -3.53 -5.63
N GLN A 83 -20.44 -4.41 -6.61
CA GLN A 83 -21.60 -5.32 -6.64
C GLN A 83 -21.49 -6.48 -5.65
N MET A 84 -20.29 -6.75 -5.14
CA MET A 84 -20.05 -7.76 -4.10
C MET A 84 -20.37 -7.24 -2.69
N ILE A 85 -20.41 -5.92 -2.51
CA ILE A 85 -20.79 -5.32 -1.24
C ILE A 85 -22.25 -5.75 -0.90
N GLY A 86 -22.43 -6.26 0.30
CA GLY A 86 -23.73 -6.77 0.76
C GLY A 86 -23.96 -8.24 0.52
N MET A 87 -23.08 -8.98 -0.17
CA MET A 87 -23.14 -10.44 -0.29
C MET A 87 -22.76 -11.12 1.03
N ASN A 88 -23.37 -12.27 1.29
CA ASN A 88 -23.09 -13.07 2.47
C ASN A 88 -22.14 -14.23 2.13
N LYS A 89 -21.50 -14.80 3.17
CA LYS A 89 -20.73 -16.04 3.04
C LYS A 89 -21.61 -17.17 2.46
N GLY A 90 -21.11 -17.86 1.45
CA GLY A 90 -21.81 -18.93 0.72
C GLY A 90 -22.80 -18.45 -0.34
N GLU A 91 -22.97 -17.14 -0.51
CA GLU A 91 -23.87 -16.58 -1.51
C GLU A 91 -23.24 -16.63 -2.90
N THR A 92 -24.04 -17.03 -3.89
CA THR A 92 -23.65 -17.00 -5.30
C THR A 92 -24.50 -15.95 -6.01
N LYS A 93 -23.84 -15.04 -6.76
CA LYS A 93 -24.49 -13.97 -7.48
C LYS A 93 -23.87 -13.76 -8.85
N ASP A 94 -24.70 -13.44 -9.84
CA ASP A 94 -24.23 -13.06 -11.15
C ASP A 94 -24.02 -11.55 -11.21
N LEU A 95 -22.77 -11.15 -11.39
CA LEU A 95 -22.37 -9.76 -11.51
C LEU A 95 -22.24 -9.39 -12.99
N LYS A 96 -22.95 -8.36 -13.42
CA LYS A 96 -22.85 -7.84 -14.78
C LYS A 96 -21.87 -6.67 -14.79
N VAL A 97 -20.74 -6.87 -15.42
CA VAL A 97 -19.65 -5.89 -15.43
C VAL A 97 -19.12 -5.70 -16.84
N PRO A 98 -19.16 -4.48 -17.38
CA PRO A 98 -18.56 -4.20 -18.69
C PRO A 98 -17.02 -4.11 -18.55
N PHE A 99 -16.29 -4.71 -19.47
CA PHE A 99 -14.86 -4.52 -19.56
C PHE A 99 -14.51 -3.09 -19.98
N PRO A 100 -13.50 -2.46 -19.38
CA PRO A 100 -12.98 -1.17 -19.84
C PRO A 100 -12.51 -1.25 -21.29
N LYS A 101 -12.62 -0.13 -22.02
CA LYS A 101 -12.16 -0.05 -23.41
C LYS A 101 -10.65 -0.21 -23.55
N ASP A 102 -9.91 0.14 -22.51
CA ASP A 102 -8.44 0.06 -22.42
C ASP A 102 -7.95 -1.25 -21.77
N TYR A 103 -8.80 -2.28 -21.75
CA TYR A 103 -8.40 -3.56 -21.17
C TYR A 103 -7.31 -4.22 -22.01
N HIS A 104 -6.31 -4.82 -21.32
CA HIS A 104 -5.13 -5.42 -21.97
C HIS A 104 -5.48 -6.51 -23.01
N ALA A 105 -6.56 -7.26 -22.82
CA ALA A 105 -7.06 -8.23 -23.76
C ALA A 105 -8.06 -7.55 -24.72
N LYS A 106 -7.61 -7.24 -25.94
CA LYS A 106 -8.42 -6.56 -26.97
C LYS A 106 -9.71 -7.28 -27.34
N GLU A 107 -9.74 -8.59 -27.17
CA GLU A 107 -10.91 -9.43 -27.46
C GLU A 107 -12.03 -9.26 -26.44
N LEU A 108 -11.70 -8.80 -25.23
CA LEU A 108 -12.63 -8.59 -24.12
C LEU A 108 -12.99 -7.11 -23.94
N ALA A 109 -12.15 -6.20 -24.42
CA ALA A 109 -12.31 -4.76 -24.25
C ALA A 109 -13.67 -4.24 -24.73
N GLY A 110 -14.41 -3.54 -23.87
CA GLY A 110 -15.70 -2.94 -24.16
C GLY A 110 -16.86 -3.92 -24.27
N LYS A 111 -16.68 -5.20 -23.98
CA LYS A 111 -17.76 -6.21 -23.97
C LYS A 111 -18.42 -6.32 -22.61
N ASP A 112 -19.70 -6.59 -22.59
CA ASP A 112 -20.43 -6.91 -21.38
C ASP A 112 -20.14 -8.35 -20.97
N SER A 113 -19.74 -8.53 -19.72
CA SER A 113 -19.47 -9.84 -19.13
C SER A 113 -20.38 -10.11 -17.95
N VAL A 114 -20.63 -11.38 -17.74
CA VAL A 114 -21.36 -11.88 -16.57
C VAL A 114 -20.42 -12.77 -15.79
N PHE A 115 -20.16 -12.42 -14.54
CA PHE A 115 -19.38 -13.21 -13.61
C PHE A 115 -20.30 -13.84 -12.57
N THR A 116 -20.38 -15.15 -12.57
CA THR A 116 -20.96 -15.89 -11.46
C THR A 116 -19.92 -15.96 -10.35
N VAL A 117 -20.19 -15.30 -9.24
CA VAL A 117 -19.28 -15.18 -8.08
C VAL A 117 -19.88 -15.87 -6.88
N THR A 118 -19.09 -16.70 -6.20
CA THR A 118 -19.44 -17.34 -4.94
C THR A 118 -18.49 -16.87 -3.86
N VAL A 119 -19.02 -16.36 -2.75
CA VAL A 119 -18.24 -15.91 -1.60
C VAL A 119 -17.97 -17.10 -0.67
N ASN A 120 -16.74 -17.55 -0.57
CA ASN A 120 -16.36 -18.66 0.30
C ASN A 120 -16.15 -18.21 1.74
N LYS A 121 -15.37 -17.11 1.92
CA LYS A 121 -15.03 -16.57 3.24
C LYS A 121 -14.95 -15.05 3.18
N ILE A 122 -15.29 -14.44 4.29
CA ILE A 122 -15.14 -13.00 4.51
C ILE A 122 -14.11 -12.83 5.63
N LEU A 123 -13.01 -12.16 5.33
CA LEU A 123 -11.96 -11.87 6.28
C LEU A 123 -11.93 -10.35 6.48
N THR A 124 -11.92 -9.90 7.73
CA THR A 124 -11.70 -8.50 8.06
C THR A 124 -10.31 -8.32 8.66
N GLU A 125 -9.70 -7.20 8.40
CA GLU A 125 -8.47 -6.84 9.09
C GLU A 125 -8.83 -6.24 10.46
N GLU A 126 -8.60 -7.00 11.51
CA GLU A 126 -8.63 -6.45 12.86
C GLU A 126 -7.29 -5.79 13.16
N MET A 127 -7.31 -4.47 13.32
CA MET A 127 -6.17 -3.72 13.80
C MET A 127 -6.09 -3.88 15.31
N PRO A 128 -4.93 -4.28 15.87
CA PRO A 128 -4.76 -4.28 17.32
C PRO A 128 -4.90 -2.86 17.87
N GLU A 129 -5.34 -2.75 19.11
CA GLU A 129 -5.36 -1.46 19.80
C GLU A 129 -3.95 -0.97 20.08
N LEU A 130 -3.72 0.34 19.97
CA LEU A 130 -2.45 0.98 20.31
C LEU A 130 -2.29 0.99 21.85
N ASN A 131 -1.81 -0.13 22.39
CA ASN A 131 -1.55 -0.32 23.81
C ASN A 131 -0.14 -0.89 24.03
N ASP A 132 0.23 -1.11 25.28
CA ASP A 132 1.54 -1.65 25.63
C ASP A 132 1.72 -3.11 25.18
N GLU A 133 0.63 -3.87 25.03
CA GLU A 133 0.67 -5.23 24.46
C GLU A 133 1.08 -5.20 22.99
N PHE A 134 0.51 -4.27 22.23
CA PHE A 134 0.93 -4.05 20.85
C PHE A 134 2.43 -3.69 20.74
N ALA A 135 2.93 -2.83 21.64
CA ALA A 135 4.35 -2.47 21.65
C ALA A 135 5.25 -3.70 21.89
N LYS A 136 4.86 -4.62 22.75
CA LYS A 136 5.57 -5.89 23.00
C LYS A 136 5.54 -6.85 21.82
N ASP A 137 4.40 -6.90 21.11
CA ASP A 137 4.23 -7.80 19.97
C ASP A 137 5.04 -7.37 18.74
N VAL A 138 5.15 -6.06 18.50
CA VAL A 138 5.82 -5.51 17.30
C VAL A 138 7.23 -5.01 17.53
N SER A 139 7.67 -4.91 18.79
CA SER A 139 8.96 -4.32 19.15
C SER A 139 9.61 -5.02 20.35
N LYS A 140 10.76 -4.51 20.75
CA LYS A 140 11.52 -4.96 21.95
C LYS A 140 11.17 -4.18 23.22
N PHE A 141 10.21 -3.26 23.12
CA PHE A 141 9.85 -2.34 24.19
C PHE A 141 8.63 -2.83 24.95
N ASP A 142 8.61 -2.55 26.24
CA ASP A 142 7.53 -2.96 27.14
C ASP A 142 6.34 -2.00 27.10
N THR A 143 6.56 -0.76 26.66
CA THR A 143 5.55 0.29 26.66
C THR A 143 5.44 0.99 25.29
N LEU A 144 4.23 1.45 24.99
CA LEU A 144 3.97 2.23 23.76
C LEU A 144 4.77 3.55 23.74
N ALA A 145 5.04 4.15 24.91
CA ALA A 145 5.79 5.38 25.01
C ALA A 145 7.26 5.19 24.59
N GLU A 146 7.89 4.10 25.02
CA GLU A 146 9.26 3.75 24.61
C GLU A 146 9.34 3.42 23.13
N TYR A 147 8.35 2.72 22.59
CA TYR A 147 8.28 2.42 21.16
C TYR A 147 8.15 3.68 20.31
N LYS A 148 7.30 4.64 20.72
CA LYS A 148 7.19 5.95 20.06
C LYS A 148 8.50 6.72 20.09
N ALA A 149 9.18 6.75 21.24
CA ALA A 149 10.47 7.43 21.38
C ALA A 149 11.55 6.80 20.47
N ASP A 150 11.56 5.47 20.33
CA ASP A 150 12.46 4.78 19.41
C ASP A 150 12.16 5.12 17.94
N ILE A 151 10.88 5.15 17.55
CA ILE A 151 10.47 5.57 16.21
C ILE A 151 10.94 7.00 15.92
N GLU A 152 10.68 7.93 16.83
CA GLU A 152 11.11 9.32 16.71
C GLU A 152 12.64 9.43 16.55
N LYS A 153 13.38 8.72 17.39
CA LYS A 153 14.84 8.67 17.30
C LYS A 153 15.34 8.12 15.96
N ARG A 154 14.77 7.00 15.48
CA ARG A 154 15.15 6.41 14.19
C ARG A 154 14.83 7.32 13.01
N LEU A 155 13.68 7.98 13.05
CA LEU A 155 13.30 8.95 12.03
C LEU A 155 14.24 10.15 12.05
N GLN A 156 14.60 10.67 13.23
CA GLN A 156 15.54 11.79 13.36
C GLN A 156 16.93 11.41 12.85
N GLU A 157 17.45 10.24 13.23
CA GLU A 157 18.72 9.75 12.71
C GLU A 157 18.73 9.56 11.19
N GLY A 158 17.58 9.18 10.61
CA GLY A 158 17.38 9.10 9.15
C GLY A 158 17.41 10.48 8.49
N ASN A 159 16.71 11.43 9.09
CA ASN A 159 16.65 12.81 8.65
C ASN A 159 18.02 13.49 8.75
N ASP A 160 18.76 13.26 9.83
CA ASP A 160 20.11 13.81 10.03
C ASP A 160 21.07 13.32 8.96
N ARG A 161 21.06 12.00 8.67
CA ARG A 161 21.89 11.43 7.58
C ARG A 161 21.53 12.01 6.21
N ARG A 162 20.22 12.20 5.97
CA ARG A 162 19.75 12.82 4.72
C ARG A 162 20.19 14.28 4.62
N ALA A 163 20.02 15.05 5.70
CA ALA A 163 20.45 16.43 5.78
C ALA A 163 21.97 16.56 5.59
N GLU A 164 22.76 15.67 6.21
CA GLU A 164 24.21 15.63 6.08
C GLU A 164 24.63 15.39 4.61
N ALA A 165 24.05 14.36 3.97
CA ALA A 165 24.33 14.06 2.56
C ALA A 165 23.92 15.21 1.62
N GLU A 166 22.78 15.86 1.86
CA GLU A 166 22.36 17.03 1.05
C GLU A 166 23.28 18.23 1.28
N ASN A 167 23.70 18.48 2.53
CA ASN A 167 24.64 19.55 2.85
C ASN A 167 26.03 19.30 2.24
N GLU A 168 26.50 18.05 2.28
CA GLU A 168 27.76 17.66 1.61
C GLU A 168 27.68 17.85 0.09
N ASN A 169 26.61 17.40 -0.54
CA ASN A 169 26.40 17.56 -1.97
C ASN A 169 26.31 19.05 -2.36
N ALA A 170 25.58 19.85 -1.60
CA ALA A 170 25.48 21.30 -1.84
C ALA A 170 26.86 21.99 -1.69
N LEU A 171 27.66 21.56 -0.71
CA LEU A 171 29.03 22.04 -0.55
C LEU A 171 29.93 21.67 -1.75
N ILE A 172 29.85 20.39 -2.18
CA ILE A 172 30.62 19.91 -3.36
C ILE A 172 30.20 20.69 -4.62
N GLU A 173 28.89 20.89 -4.84
CA GLU A 173 28.40 21.67 -5.97
C GLU A 173 28.91 23.12 -5.93
N ALA A 174 28.86 23.77 -4.78
CA ALA A 174 29.34 25.13 -4.59
C ALA A 174 30.85 25.22 -4.85
N VAL A 175 31.65 24.28 -4.35
CA VAL A 175 33.09 24.20 -4.60
C VAL A 175 33.38 23.95 -6.08
N THR A 176 32.65 23.03 -6.71
CA THR A 176 32.86 22.68 -8.13
C THR A 176 32.52 23.85 -9.05
N LYS A 177 31.48 24.62 -8.70
CA LYS A 177 31.04 25.79 -9.47
C LYS A 177 32.05 26.94 -9.42
N ASP A 178 32.71 27.10 -8.28
CA ASP A 178 33.76 28.12 -8.09
C ASP A 178 35.16 27.64 -8.52
N ALA A 179 35.31 26.36 -8.84
CA ALA A 179 36.59 25.80 -9.28
C ALA A 179 36.88 26.19 -10.74
N VAL A 180 37.96 26.89 -10.94
CA VAL A 180 38.53 27.16 -12.27
C VAL A 180 39.54 26.06 -12.55
N VAL A 181 39.22 25.17 -13.50
CA VAL A 181 40.09 24.05 -13.90
C VAL A 181 40.58 24.29 -15.33
N ASP A 182 41.87 24.35 -15.49
CA ASP A 182 42.54 24.34 -16.80
C ASP A 182 43.07 22.94 -17.08
N ILE A 183 42.42 22.23 -17.99
CA ILE A 183 42.79 20.86 -18.37
C ILE A 183 43.68 20.94 -19.65
N PRO A 184 44.96 20.54 -19.59
CA PRO A 184 45.80 20.49 -20.78
C PRO A 184 45.25 19.52 -21.82
N GLN A 185 45.26 19.90 -23.09
CA GLN A 185 44.75 19.11 -24.23
C GLN A 185 45.46 17.76 -24.46
N CYS A 186 46.50 17.46 -23.71
CA CYS A 186 47.28 16.22 -23.85
C CYS A 186 46.98 15.16 -22.75
N MET A 187 45.86 15.27 -22.08
CA MET A 187 45.34 14.22 -21.18
C MET A 187 44.19 13.44 -21.77
#